data_315a34969edba61cb40c7fc4016c2ccf
#
_entry.id   315a34969edba61cb40c7fc4016c2ccf
#
_cell.length_a   1.000
_cell.length_b   1.000
_cell.length_c   1.000
_cell.angle_alpha   90.00
_cell.angle_beta   90.00
_cell.angle_gamma   90.00
#
_symmetry.space_group_name_H-M   'P 1'
#
loop_
_entity.id
_entity.type
_entity.pdbx_description
1 polymer ?
#
loop_
_entity_poly.entity_id
_entity_poly.type
_entity_poly.pdbx_seq_one_letter_code
_entity_poly.pdbx_strand_id
1 'polypeptide(L)'
;MDGGVFAILGASGCGKSMTLKCIAGIERPDEGRIVLNDRVLFDSKKKINLPPQKRKVGYMFQDYALFPNMNVVQNIQSGMGRKPDQKKVQEYITAFQLTGLETHMPDQLSGGQKQRVAMARMLAAEPELILLDEPFAALDSYLKWKVEQQMMDLLKDIQKPALFVSHSRDEVYRLCDTVSCINQGKMEVIEPVKEFFKNPKTKTAALLSGCKNICSVELVKDLEPTETPMKDKSFGKLWAAEWGVVFDVSKEALTARTVGIRAHYLMQKKPKEGHITELTVGEYRILEDPFEWNISFRKDENCEWLQWKISKSDWNPSAGVPKVLYVREEDLLLLDKE
;
A
#
# COMPACT_ATOMS: atom_id res chain seq x y z
N MET A 1 -7.81 -16.78 -7.19
CA MET A 1 -6.79 -15.85 -7.73
C MET A 1 -6.21 -16.50 -8.96
N ASP A 2 -6.61 -16.05 -10.12
CA ASP A 2 -6.12 -16.60 -11.38
C ASP A 2 -4.90 -15.79 -11.84
N GLY A 3 -3.75 -16.01 -11.18
CA GLY A 3 -2.46 -15.49 -11.62
C GLY A 3 -2.24 -13.97 -11.45
N GLY A 4 -2.52 -13.38 -10.30
CA GLY A 4 -2.25 -11.98 -10.02
C GLY A 4 -1.52 -11.75 -8.70
N VAL A 5 -1.06 -10.51 -8.46
CA VAL A 5 -0.39 -10.11 -7.23
C VAL A 5 -1.39 -9.40 -6.31
N PHE A 6 -1.67 -10.01 -5.17
CA PHE A 6 -2.53 -9.46 -4.13
C PHE A 6 -1.70 -8.84 -3.01
N ALA A 7 -1.91 -7.56 -2.72
CA ALA A 7 -1.22 -6.86 -1.66
C ALA A 7 -1.99 -6.87 -0.34
N ILE A 8 -1.25 -6.94 0.75
CA ILE A 8 -1.73 -6.67 2.09
C ILE A 8 -0.99 -5.45 2.65
N LEU A 9 -1.70 -4.33 2.78
CA LEU A 9 -1.21 -3.11 3.43
C LEU A 9 -1.61 -3.06 4.91
N GLY A 10 -0.87 -2.30 5.70
CA GLY A 10 -1.21 -2.05 7.10
C GLY A 10 -0.04 -1.51 7.90
N ALA A 11 -0.32 -0.97 9.07
CA ALA A 11 0.69 -0.47 9.99
C ALA A 11 1.64 -1.59 10.46
N SER A 12 2.83 -1.22 10.96
CA SER A 12 3.73 -2.18 11.58
C SER A 12 3.04 -2.88 12.76
N GLY A 13 3.22 -4.20 12.88
CA GLY A 13 2.63 -4.98 13.96
C GLY A 13 1.16 -5.39 13.77
N CYS A 14 0.47 -5.01 12.69
CA CYS A 14 -0.96 -5.37 12.48
C CYS A 14 -1.20 -6.84 12.07
N GLY A 15 -0.15 -7.67 11.93
CA GLY A 15 -0.29 -9.11 11.66
C GLY A 15 -0.01 -9.56 10.22
N LYS A 16 0.47 -8.70 9.31
CA LYS A 16 0.75 -9.04 7.90
C LYS A 16 1.69 -10.24 7.73
N SER A 17 2.90 -10.13 8.27
CA SER A 17 3.90 -11.21 8.21
C SER A 17 3.43 -12.47 8.93
N MET A 18 2.69 -12.33 10.03
CA MET A 18 2.09 -13.46 10.76
C MET A 18 1.09 -14.21 9.85
N THR A 19 0.25 -13.49 9.11
CA THR A 19 -0.68 -14.08 8.15
C THR A 19 0.06 -14.90 7.09
N LEU A 20 1.14 -14.35 6.49
CA LEU A 20 1.95 -15.07 5.52
C LEU A 20 2.61 -16.32 6.13
N LYS A 21 3.18 -16.19 7.34
CA LYS A 21 3.79 -17.33 8.07
C LYS A 21 2.77 -18.44 8.38
N CYS A 22 1.54 -18.06 8.74
CA CYS A 22 0.46 -19.02 8.94
C CYS A 22 0.09 -19.75 7.63
N ILE A 23 0.03 -19.05 6.49
CA ILE A 23 -0.23 -19.66 5.18
C ILE A 23 0.92 -20.61 4.80
N ALA A 24 2.15 -20.21 5.00
CA ALA A 24 3.34 -21.03 4.73
C ALA A 24 3.46 -22.24 5.66
N GLY A 25 2.83 -22.22 6.84
CA GLY A 25 2.91 -23.26 7.86
C GLY A 25 4.15 -23.16 8.75
N ILE A 26 4.80 -22.00 8.74
CA ILE A 26 5.90 -21.65 9.64
C ILE A 26 5.33 -21.40 11.04
N GLU A 27 4.20 -20.70 11.09
CA GLU A 27 3.42 -20.47 12.31
C GLU A 27 2.09 -21.24 12.24
N ARG A 28 1.58 -21.64 13.40
CA ARG A 28 0.30 -22.34 13.51
C ARG A 28 -0.79 -21.34 13.91
N PRO A 29 -1.87 -21.17 13.11
CA PRO A 29 -3.03 -20.43 13.56
C PRO A 29 -3.72 -21.12 14.75
N ASP A 30 -4.33 -20.36 15.63
CA ASP A 30 -5.14 -20.90 16.73
C ASP A 30 -6.41 -21.55 16.20
N GLU A 31 -7.11 -20.82 15.30
CA GLU A 31 -8.38 -21.26 14.71
C GLU A 31 -8.47 -20.90 13.23
N GLY A 32 -9.43 -21.53 12.55
CA GLY A 32 -9.78 -21.23 11.16
C GLY A 32 -9.46 -22.34 10.19
N ARG A 33 -9.44 -21.96 8.90
CA ARG A 33 -9.19 -22.88 7.78
C ARG A 33 -8.40 -22.16 6.69
N ILE A 34 -7.36 -22.82 6.17
CA ILE A 34 -6.54 -22.35 5.03
C ILE A 34 -6.64 -23.39 3.91
N VAL A 35 -7.01 -22.95 2.72
CA VAL A 35 -7.18 -23.80 1.53
C VAL A 35 -6.41 -23.19 0.35
N LEU A 36 -5.69 -24.01 -0.38
CA LEU A 36 -5.00 -23.66 -1.63
C LEU A 36 -5.33 -24.70 -2.69
N ASN A 37 -5.94 -24.28 -3.82
CA ASN A 37 -6.34 -25.16 -4.91
C ASN A 37 -7.08 -26.43 -4.40
N ASP A 38 -8.18 -26.22 -3.66
CA ASP A 38 -9.02 -27.25 -3.03
C ASP A 38 -8.31 -28.15 -1.99
N ARG A 39 -7.00 -27.98 -1.80
CA ARG A 39 -6.23 -28.70 -0.79
C ARG A 39 -6.27 -27.93 0.54
N VAL A 40 -6.74 -28.60 1.59
CA VAL A 40 -6.77 -28.06 2.95
C VAL A 40 -5.36 -28.08 3.52
N LEU A 41 -4.78 -26.91 3.77
CA LEU A 41 -3.45 -26.74 4.38
C LEU A 41 -3.53 -26.75 5.91
N PHE A 42 -4.58 -26.09 6.43
CA PHE A 42 -4.86 -26.02 7.86
C PHE A 42 -6.39 -26.05 8.08
N ASP A 43 -6.83 -26.76 9.12
CA ASP A 43 -8.22 -26.76 9.59
C ASP A 43 -8.24 -27.11 11.08
N SER A 44 -8.56 -26.13 11.92
CA SER A 44 -8.59 -26.32 13.38
C SER A 44 -9.62 -27.34 13.83
N LYS A 45 -10.80 -27.38 13.18
CA LYS A 45 -11.91 -28.30 13.52
C LYS A 45 -11.56 -29.75 13.11
N LYS A 46 -10.94 -29.93 11.95
CA LYS A 46 -10.54 -31.26 11.45
C LYS A 46 -9.15 -31.69 11.92
N LYS A 47 -8.47 -30.88 12.74
CA LYS A 47 -7.11 -31.13 13.24
C LYS A 47 -6.08 -31.36 12.11
N ILE A 48 -6.27 -30.69 10.96
CA ILE A 48 -5.35 -30.74 9.83
C ILE A 48 -4.35 -29.59 9.99
N ASN A 49 -3.06 -29.91 9.90
CA ASN A 49 -1.98 -28.92 9.83
C ASN A 49 -0.83 -29.49 9.00
N LEU A 50 -0.80 -29.17 7.71
CA LEU A 50 0.26 -29.62 6.83
C LEU A 50 1.57 -28.88 7.15
N PRO A 51 2.69 -29.59 7.27
CA PRO A 51 4.00 -28.96 7.44
C PRO A 51 4.37 -28.15 6.18
N PRO A 52 5.26 -27.12 6.29
CA PRO A 52 5.62 -26.23 5.18
C PRO A 52 5.99 -26.96 3.88
N GLN A 53 6.77 -28.03 3.96
CA GLN A 53 7.24 -28.81 2.82
C GLN A 53 6.12 -29.47 2.00
N LYS A 54 4.93 -29.64 2.59
CA LYS A 54 3.76 -30.26 1.92
C LYS A 54 2.76 -29.21 1.41
N ARG A 55 2.98 -27.91 1.70
CA ARG A 55 2.04 -26.84 1.33
C ARG A 55 2.21 -26.35 -0.11
N LYS A 56 3.36 -26.59 -0.72
CA LYS A 56 3.72 -26.07 -2.05
C LYS A 56 3.60 -24.55 -2.14
N VAL A 57 4.05 -23.87 -1.10
CA VAL A 57 4.06 -22.41 -0.97
C VAL A 57 5.50 -21.96 -0.96
N GLY A 58 5.85 -21.02 -1.83
CA GLY A 58 7.13 -20.33 -1.81
C GLY A 58 7.06 -19.15 -0.84
N TYR A 59 8.03 -19.03 0.04
CA TYR A 59 8.11 -17.92 1.00
C TYR A 59 9.44 -17.19 0.84
N MET A 60 9.37 -15.89 0.63
CA MET A 60 10.52 -15.01 0.62
C MET A 60 10.56 -14.20 1.91
N PHE A 61 11.59 -14.43 2.71
CA PHE A 61 11.83 -13.71 3.96
C PHE A 61 12.42 -12.32 3.71
N GLN A 62 12.19 -11.41 4.64
CA GLN A 62 12.69 -10.04 4.59
C GLN A 62 14.24 -9.97 4.53
N ASP A 63 14.94 -10.90 5.21
CA ASP A 63 16.39 -11.04 5.23
C ASP A 63 16.94 -12.01 4.18
N TYR A 64 16.06 -12.43 3.23
CA TYR A 64 16.34 -13.41 2.17
C TYR A 64 16.66 -14.83 2.67
N ALA A 65 17.05 -15.01 3.92
CA ALA A 65 17.36 -16.28 4.60
C ALA A 65 18.19 -17.25 3.74
N LEU A 66 19.23 -16.76 3.04
CA LEU A 66 20.14 -17.61 2.28
C LEU A 66 20.96 -18.49 3.22
N PHE A 67 21.23 -19.71 2.80
CA PHE A 67 22.14 -20.60 3.54
C PHE A 67 23.57 -20.07 3.45
N PRO A 68 24.18 -19.60 4.56
CA PRO A 68 25.44 -18.86 4.53
C PRO A 68 26.63 -19.74 4.13
N ASN A 69 26.52 -21.04 4.31
CA ASN A 69 27.53 -22.06 4.00
C ASN A 69 27.30 -22.74 2.63
N MET A 70 26.42 -22.17 1.79
CA MET A 70 26.13 -22.64 0.45
C MET A 70 26.37 -21.52 -0.55
N ASN A 71 27.00 -21.82 -1.67
CA ASN A 71 27.17 -20.90 -2.79
C ASN A 71 25.84 -20.67 -3.54
N VAL A 72 25.83 -19.82 -4.57
CA VAL A 72 24.64 -19.51 -5.38
C VAL A 72 23.99 -20.77 -5.94
N VAL A 73 24.76 -21.65 -6.60
CA VAL A 73 24.24 -22.91 -7.16
C VAL A 73 23.60 -23.77 -6.08
N GLN A 74 24.29 -23.97 -4.96
CA GLN A 74 23.83 -24.82 -3.87
C GLN A 74 22.57 -24.24 -3.19
N ASN A 75 22.49 -22.91 -3.03
CA ASN A 75 21.27 -22.26 -2.55
C ASN A 75 20.08 -22.55 -3.48
N ILE A 76 20.23 -22.41 -4.81
CA ILE A 76 19.16 -22.69 -5.77
C ILE A 76 18.79 -24.19 -5.73
N GLN A 77 19.77 -25.08 -5.74
CA GLN A 77 19.57 -26.53 -5.66
C GLN A 77 18.80 -26.97 -4.43
N SER A 78 19.01 -26.30 -3.29
CA SER A 78 18.29 -26.60 -2.04
C SER A 78 16.77 -26.48 -2.17
N GLY A 79 16.29 -25.61 -3.07
CA GLY A 79 14.86 -25.48 -3.42
C GLY A 79 14.31 -26.69 -4.17
N MET A 80 15.12 -27.41 -4.95
CA MET A 80 14.71 -28.56 -5.76
C MET A 80 14.65 -29.88 -4.99
N GLY A 81 15.13 -29.92 -3.75
CA GLY A 81 15.12 -31.12 -2.93
C GLY A 81 16.29 -32.09 -3.24
N ARG A 82 16.05 -33.42 -3.10
CA ARG A 82 17.13 -34.42 -3.06
C ARG A 82 17.82 -34.70 -4.43
N LYS A 83 17.19 -34.40 -5.54
CA LYS A 83 17.74 -34.65 -6.88
C LYS A 83 17.60 -33.35 -7.72
N PRO A 84 18.52 -32.39 -7.56
CA PRO A 84 18.49 -31.15 -8.34
C PRO A 84 18.71 -31.44 -9.84
N ASP A 85 17.89 -30.83 -10.68
CA ASP A 85 18.07 -30.81 -12.13
C ASP A 85 19.06 -29.71 -12.50
N GLN A 86 20.26 -30.09 -12.95
CA GLN A 86 21.32 -29.13 -13.30
C GLN A 86 20.90 -28.19 -14.44
N LYS A 87 20.10 -28.67 -15.39
CA LYS A 87 19.61 -27.87 -16.51
C LYS A 87 18.68 -26.76 -15.99
N LYS A 88 17.73 -27.10 -15.11
CA LYS A 88 16.86 -26.10 -14.47
C LYS A 88 17.64 -25.12 -13.59
N VAL A 89 18.68 -25.58 -12.88
CA VAL A 89 19.55 -24.67 -12.11
C VAL A 89 20.17 -23.62 -13.03
N GLN A 90 20.71 -24.05 -14.19
CA GLN A 90 21.31 -23.14 -15.15
C GLN A 90 20.28 -22.18 -15.77
N GLU A 91 19.06 -22.65 -16.03
CA GLU A 91 17.94 -21.80 -16.47
C GLU A 91 17.64 -20.70 -15.44
N TYR A 92 17.55 -21.04 -14.14
CA TYR A 92 17.39 -20.04 -13.08
C TYR A 92 18.57 -19.07 -12.97
N ILE A 93 19.82 -19.56 -13.07
CA ILE A 93 21.01 -18.70 -13.04
C ILE A 93 20.93 -17.64 -14.16
N THR A 94 20.55 -18.06 -15.36
CA THR A 94 20.42 -17.17 -16.51
C THR A 94 19.24 -16.21 -16.34
N ALA A 95 18.05 -16.72 -16.00
CA ALA A 95 16.84 -15.92 -15.84
C ALA A 95 16.98 -14.86 -14.74
N PHE A 96 17.68 -15.18 -13.65
CA PHE A 96 17.92 -14.27 -12.54
C PHE A 96 19.22 -13.45 -12.67
N GLN A 97 19.89 -13.47 -13.85
CA GLN A 97 21.13 -12.71 -14.10
C GLN A 97 22.21 -12.99 -13.04
N LEU A 98 22.42 -14.25 -12.72
CA LEU A 98 23.41 -14.72 -11.73
C LEU A 98 24.64 -15.37 -12.39
N THR A 99 24.73 -15.31 -13.73
CA THR A 99 25.89 -15.81 -14.50
C THR A 99 27.18 -15.15 -14.04
N GLY A 100 28.21 -15.96 -13.77
CA GLY A 100 29.47 -15.53 -13.23
C GLY A 100 29.50 -15.43 -11.69
N LEU A 101 28.37 -15.70 -11.02
CA LEU A 101 28.27 -15.68 -9.56
C LEU A 101 28.05 -17.06 -8.95
N GLU A 102 28.11 -18.12 -9.75
CA GLU A 102 27.70 -19.49 -9.42
C GLU A 102 28.38 -20.03 -8.15
N THR A 103 29.66 -19.69 -7.97
CA THR A 103 30.48 -20.14 -6.84
C THR A 103 30.55 -19.16 -5.68
N HIS A 104 29.96 -17.96 -5.83
CA HIS A 104 29.99 -16.93 -4.78
C HIS A 104 29.16 -17.36 -3.56
N MET A 105 29.70 -17.05 -2.39
CA MET A 105 28.99 -17.22 -1.11
C MET A 105 28.08 -16.01 -0.84
N PRO A 106 27.05 -16.14 -0.01
CA PRO A 106 26.11 -15.05 0.28
C PRO A 106 26.76 -13.74 0.76
N ASP A 107 27.85 -13.81 1.51
CA ASP A 107 28.60 -12.65 2.01
C ASP A 107 29.31 -11.86 0.90
N GLN A 108 29.60 -12.50 -0.23
CA GLN A 108 30.23 -11.92 -1.42
C GLN A 108 29.21 -11.25 -2.37
N LEU A 109 27.91 -11.35 -2.08
CA LEU A 109 26.82 -10.86 -2.92
C LEU A 109 26.29 -9.52 -2.42
N SER A 110 25.96 -8.61 -3.38
CA SER A 110 25.18 -7.41 -3.07
C SER A 110 23.77 -7.76 -2.62
N GLY A 111 23.05 -6.82 -1.97
CA GLY A 111 21.68 -7.02 -1.53
C GLY A 111 20.74 -7.49 -2.65
N GLY A 112 20.81 -6.86 -3.84
CA GLY A 112 20.01 -7.28 -5.01
C GLY A 112 20.40 -8.65 -5.56
N GLN A 113 21.69 -9.03 -5.50
CA GLN A 113 22.12 -10.39 -5.88
C GLN A 113 21.59 -11.43 -4.89
N LYS A 114 21.66 -11.18 -3.59
CA LYS A 114 21.08 -12.03 -2.54
C LYS A 114 19.58 -12.25 -2.77
N GLN A 115 18.85 -11.19 -3.08
CA GLN A 115 17.43 -11.25 -3.38
C GLN A 115 17.14 -12.14 -4.59
N ARG A 116 17.87 -11.98 -5.70
CA ARG A 116 17.72 -12.80 -6.89
C ARG A 116 18.01 -14.29 -6.62
N VAL A 117 19.04 -14.59 -5.84
CA VAL A 117 19.33 -15.98 -5.41
C VAL A 117 18.19 -16.54 -4.55
N ALA A 118 17.65 -15.76 -3.61
CA ALA A 118 16.53 -16.19 -2.78
C ALA A 118 15.27 -16.47 -3.60
N MET A 119 14.98 -15.61 -4.60
CA MET A 119 13.88 -15.85 -5.53
C MET A 119 14.09 -17.10 -6.39
N ALA A 120 15.27 -17.25 -6.97
CA ALA A 120 15.60 -18.43 -7.75
C ALA A 120 15.43 -19.72 -6.93
N ARG A 121 15.93 -19.73 -5.68
CA ARG A 121 15.76 -20.84 -4.73
C ARG A 121 14.28 -21.13 -4.44
N MET A 122 13.50 -20.09 -4.15
CA MET A 122 12.07 -20.20 -3.84
C MET A 122 11.29 -20.78 -5.03
N LEU A 123 11.56 -20.31 -6.25
CA LEU A 123 10.89 -20.76 -7.47
C LEU A 123 11.35 -22.15 -7.91
N ALA A 124 12.58 -22.53 -7.60
CA ALA A 124 13.10 -23.86 -7.83
C ALA A 124 12.31 -24.96 -7.08
N ALA A 125 11.58 -24.59 -6.03
CA ALA A 125 10.64 -25.49 -5.35
C ALA A 125 9.30 -25.66 -6.09
N GLU A 126 9.09 -25.02 -7.24
CA GLU A 126 7.86 -25.05 -8.05
C GLU A 126 6.59 -24.75 -7.22
N PRO A 127 6.53 -23.65 -6.49
CA PRO A 127 5.39 -23.35 -5.62
C PRO A 127 4.11 -23.10 -6.43
N GLU A 128 2.95 -23.39 -5.81
CA GLU A 128 1.62 -23.06 -6.32
C GLU A 128 1.18 -21.65 -5.91
N LEU A 129 1.76 -21.10 -4.85
CA LEU A 129 1.52 -19.74 -4.32
C LEU A 129 2.85 -19.13 -3.87
N ILE A 130 3.08 -17.86 -4.20
CA ILE A 130 4.26 -17.10 -3.81
C ILE A 130 3.89 -16.14 -2.68
N LEU A 131 4.66 -16.12 -1.61
CA LEU A 131 4.52 -15.21 -0.48
C LEU A 131 5.76 -14.32 -0.38
N LEU A 132 5.55 -13.01 -0.50
CA LEU A 132 6.60 -11.99 -0.49
C LEU A 132 6.41 -11.10 0.76
N ASP A 133 7.26 -11.28 1.76
CA ASP A 133 7.22 -10.56 3.02
C ASP A 133 8.25 -9.43 3.02
N GLU A 134 7.79 -8.21 2.75
CA GLU A 134 8.60 -6.99 2.65
C GLU A 134 9.89 -7.17 1.82
N PRO A 135 9.80 -7.66 0.56
CA PRO A 135 10.96 -8.15 -0.17
C PRO A 135 12.01 -7.09 -0.48
N PHE A 136 11.69 -5.80 -0.37
CA PHE A 136 12.59 -4.69 -0.68
C PHE A 136 13.06 -3.90 0.55
N ALA A 137 12.70 -4.32 1.76
CA ALA A 137 12.99 -3.57 2.99
C ALA A 137 14.50 -3.43 3.28
N ALA A 138 15.31 -4.41 2.85
CA ALA A 138 16.76 -4.43 3.08
C ALA A 138 17.58 -3.72 1.97
N LEU A 139 16.93 -3.11 0.98
CA LEU A 139 17.61 -2.45 -0.15
C LEU A 139 17.70 -0.94 0.04
N ASP A 140 18.82 -0.37 -0.36
CA ASP A 140 18.94 1.08 -0.52
C ASP A 140 18.04 1.59 -1.66
N SER A 141 17.67 2.87 -1.62
CA SER A 141 16.67 3.46 -2.52
C SER A 141 17.06 3.40 -4.00
N TYR A 142 18.35 3.46 -4.34
CA TYR A 142 18.83 3.40 -5.71
C TYR A 142 18.71 1.99 -6.30
N LEU A 143 19.15 0.99 -5.54
CA LEU A 143 19.10 -0.41 -5.94
C LEU A 143 17.65 -0.93 -5.95
N LYS A 144 16.83 -0.46 -5.02
CA LYS A 144 15.43 -0.83 -4.84
C LYS A 144 14.63 -0.68 -6.14
N TRP A 145 14.67 0.49 -6.80
CA TRP A 145 13.95 0.73 -8.04
C TRP A 145 14.28 -0.29 -9.13
N LYS A 146 15.57 -0.57 -9.32
CA LYS A 146 16.03 -1.55 -10.33
C LYS A 146 15.52 -2.96 -10.03
N VAL A 147 15.56 -3.35 -8.77
CA VAL A 147 15.13 -4.68 -8.32
C VAL A 147 13.61 -4.81 -8.37
N GLU A 148 12.86 -3.76 -8.06
CA GLU A 148 11.40 -3.71 -8.24
C GLU A 148 11.01 -4.00 -9.70
N GLN A 149 11.68 -3.35 -10.68
CA GLN A 149 11.41 -3.58 -12.10
C GLN A 149 11.66 -5.04 -12.49
N GLN A 150 12.80 -5.60 -12.07
CA GLN A 150 13.11 -7.00 -12.33
C GLN A 150 12.09 -7.97 -11.69
N MET A 151 11.61 -7.65 -10.49
CA MET A 151 10.58 -8.42 -9.80
C MET A 151 9.25 -8.38 -10.56
N MET A 152 8.84 -7.20 -11.07
CA MET A 152 7.63 -7.06 -11.89
C MET A 152 7.67 -7.97 -13.12
N ASP A 153 8.77 -7.94 -13.86
CA ASP A 153 8.92 -8.76 -15.07
C ASP A 153 8.86 -10.24 -14.72
N LEU A 154 9.56 -10.65 -13.68
CA LEU A 154 9.56 -12.04 -13.21
C LEU A 154 8.17 -12.53 -12.76
N LEU A 155 7.42 -11.72 -12.00
CA LEU A 155 6.08 -12.10 -11.55
C LEU A 155 5.10 -12.23 -12.72
N LYS A 156 5.23 -11.38 -13.75
CA LYS A 156 4.44 -11.49 -14.99
C LYS A 156 4.75 -12.75 -15.78
N ASP A 157 6.04 -13.09 -15.91
CA ASP A 157 6.47 -14.29 -16.67
C ASP A 157 6.05 -15.58 -15.99
N ILE A 158 6.05 -15.62 -14.66
CA ILE A 158 5.75 -16.82 -13.88
C ILE A 158 4.25 -17.14 -13.86
N GLN A 159 3.37 -16.15 -14.02
CA GLN A 159 1.89 -16.27 -14.03
C GLN A 159 1.32 -17.07 -12.84
N LYS A 160 1.98 -17.02 -11.69
CA LYS A 160 1.51 -17.66 -10.45
C LYS A 160 0.91 -16.63 -9.52
N PRO A 161 -0.10 -17.00 -8.73
CA PRO A 161 -0.65 -16.10 -7.72
C PRO A 161 0.43 -15.75 -6.67
N ALA A 162 0.48 -14.49 -6.31
CA ALA A 162 1.40 -14.00 -5.29
C ALA A 162 0.68 -13.16 -4.24
N LEU A 163 1.04 -13.35 -2.96
CA LEU A 163 0.69 -12.48 -1.85
C LEU A 163 1.89 -11.61 -1.51
N PHE A 164 1.68 -10.30 -1.55
CA PHE A 164 2.70 -9.30 -1.35
C PHE A 164 2.40 -8.47 -0.09
N VAL A 165 3.29 -8.50 0.87
CA VAL A 165 3.20 -7.67 2.08
C VAL A 165 4.20 -6.53 1.97
N SER A 166 3.74 -5.31 2.13
CA SER A 166 4.58 -4.12 2.22
C SER A 166 3.96 -3.06 3.11
N HIS A 167 4.79 -2.17 3.63
CA HIS A 167 4.39 -0.89 4.23
C HIS A 167 4.52 0.27 3.23
N SER A 168 5.08 0.03 2.05
CA SER A 168 5.26 1.02 1.00
C SER A 168 4.07 1.01 0.03
N ARG A 169 3.26 2.08 0.09
CA ARG A 169 2.15 2.29 -0.84
C ARG A 169 2.59 2.33 -2.30
N ASP A 170 3.78 2.90 -2.55
CA ASP A 170 4.30 3.07 -3.90
C ASP A 170 4.70 1.72 -4.53
N GLU A 171 5.23 0.78 -3.74
CA GLU A 171 5.46 -0.60 -4.16
C GLU A 171 4.16 -1.29 -4.53
N VAL A 172 3.15 -1.21 -3.66
CA VAL A 172 1.84 -1.82 -3.90
C VAL A 172 1.19 -1.25 -5.15
N TYR A 173 1.25 0.07 -5.35
CA TYR A 173 0.67 0.72 -6.54
C TYR A 173 1.30 0.24 -7.85
N ARG A 174 2.64 -0.01 -7.84
CA ARG A 174 3.38 -0.43 -9.04
C ARG A 174 3.33 -1.93 -9.31
N LEU A 175 3.29 -2.75 -8.26
CA LEU A 175 3.56 -4.19 -8.37
C LEU A 175 2.31 -5.07 -8.27
N CYS A 176 1.21 -4.55 -7.71
CA CYS A 176 0.08 -5.37 -7.35
C CYS A 176 -1.16 -5.06 -8.18
N ASP A 177 -2.01 -6.05 -8.37
CA ASP A 177 -3.28 -5.93 -9.10
C ASP A 177 -4.42 -5.57 -8.17
N THR A 178 -4.46 -6.21 -7.00
CA THR A 178 -5.49 -6.02 -5.98
C THR A 178 -4.84 -5.79 -4.62
N VAL A 179 -5.54 -5.11 -3.74
CA VAL A 179 -5.07 -4.77 -2.41
C VAL A 179 -6.19 -4.84 -1.38
N SER A 180 -5.83 -5.20 -0.17
CA SER A 180 -6.63 -4.97 1.02
C SER A 180 -5.73 -4.45 2.14
N CYS A 181 -6.31 -3.83 3.16
CA CYS A 181 -5.58 -3.46 4.36
C CYS A 181 -6.00 -4.30 5.57
N ILE A 182 -5.05 -4.48 6.48
CA ILE A 182 -5.33 -5.05 7.80
C ILE A 182 -5.38 -3.92 8.81
N ASN A 183 -6.50 -3.83 9.51
CA ASN A 183 -6.74 -2.92 10.60
C ASN A 183 -7.16 -3.72 11.84
N GLN A 184 -6.45 -3.57 12.97
CA GLN A 184 -6.74 -4.27 14.23
C GLN A 184 -6.96 -5.79 14.05
N GLY A 185 -6.12 -6.43 13.23
CA GLY A 185 -6.18 -7.87 12.97
C GLY A 185 -7.31 -8.32 12.03
N LYS A 186 -8.09 -7.40 11.46
CA LYS A 186 -9.15 -7.69 10.50
C LYS A 186 -8.76 -7.20 9.11
N MET A 187 -9.02 -8.03 8.10
CA MET A 187 -8.88 -7.63 6.71
C MET A 187 -10.11 -6.83 6.29
N GLU A 188 -9.87 -5.67 5.70
CA GLU A 188 -10.90 -4.80 5.14
C GLU A 188 -11.27 -5.22 3.71
N VAL A 189 -11.97 -4.35 2.98
CA VAL A 189 -12.43 -4.63 1.61
C VAL A 189 -11.25 -4.91 0.68
N ILE A 190 -11.41 -5.89 -0.21
CA ILE A 190 -10.46 -6.19 -1.28
C ILE A 190 -10.87 -5.39 -2.51
N GLU A 191 -9.95 -4.61 -3.06
CA GLU A 191 -10.20 -3.72 -4.20
C GLU A 191 -9.07 -3.80 -5.24
N PRO A 192 -9.34 -3.47 -6.51
CA PRO A 192 -8.28 -3.18 -7.47
C PRO A 192 -7.39 -2.05 -6.95
N VAL A 193 -6.07 -2.18 -7.12
CA VAL A 193 -5.11 -1.19 -6.59
C VAL A 193 -5.46 0.24 -7.01
N LYS A 194 -5.81 0.46 -8.27
CA LYS A 194 -6.14 1.81 -8.78
C LYS A 194 -7.35 2.42 -8.06
N GLU A 195 -8.39 1.62 -7.78
CA GLU A 195 -9.56 2.07 -7.05
C GLU A 195 -9.25 2.36 -5.58
N PHE A 196 -8.49 1.50 -4.93
CA PHE A 196 -8.04 1.70 -3.55
C PHE A 196 -7.29 3.04 -3.38
N PHE A 197 -6.44 3.40 -4.34
CA PHE A 197 -5.70 4.66 -4.30
C PHE A 197 -6.53 5.87 -4.74
N LYS A 198 -7.49 5.69 -5.64
CA LYS A 198 -8.35 6.77 -6.13
C LYS A 198 -9.49 7.07 -5.15
N ASN A 199 -10.21 6.04 -4.74
CA ASN A 199 -11.45 6.13 -3.96
C ASN A 199 -11.48 5.08 -2.84
N PRO A 200 -10.64 5.23 -1.80
CA PRO A 200 -10.60 4.31 -0.66
C PRO A 200 -11.94 4.28 0.06
N LYS A 201 -12.38 3.09 0.51
CA LYS A 201 -13.70 2.89 1.13
C LYS A 201 -13.71 3.07 2.64
N THR A 202 -12.54 3.09 3.28
CA THR A 202 -12.42 3.20 4.73
C THR A 202 -11.38 4.26 5.12
N LYS A 203 -11.47 4.77 6.34
CA LYS A 203 -10.49 5.70 6.91
C LYS A 203 -9.07 5.10 6.88
N THR A 204 -8.96 3.82 7.23
CA THR A 204 -7.67 3.11 7.20
C THR A 204 -7.10 3.06 5.78
N ALA A 205 -7.92 2.70 4.79
CA ALA A 205 -7.52 2.68 3.38
C ALA A 205 -7.10 4.07 2.89
N ALA A 206 -7.83 5.13 3.26
CA ALA A 206 -7.48 6.50 2.94
C ALA A 206 -6.12 6.91 3.52
N LEU A 207 -5.87 6.63 4.80
CA LEU A 207 -4.57 6.88 5.45
C LEU A 207 -3.44 6.11 4.77
N LEU A 208 -3.61 4.81 4.54
CA LEU A 208 -2.60 3.96 3.92
C LEU A 208 -2.36 4.32 2.45
N SER A 209 -3.38 4.81 1.72
CA SER A 209 -3.21 5.34 0.37
C SER A 209 -2.56 6.74 0.34
N GLY A 210 -2.25 7.33 1.50
CA GLY A 210 -1.48 8.56 1.64
C GLY A 210 -2.28 9.84 1.79
N CYS A 211 -3.58 9.76 2.10
CA CYS A 211 -4.35 10.91 2.53
C CYS A 211 -3.93 11.27 3.96
N LYS A 212 -3.46 12.50 4.16
CA LYS A 212 -3.00 12.99 5.47
C LYS A 212 -4.03 13.90 6.15
N ASN A 213 -4.84 14.59 5.38
CA ASN A 213 -5.91 15.43 5.91
C ASN A 213 -7.17 14.57 6.00
N ILE A 214 -7.50 14.10 7.17
CA ILE A 214 -8.71 13.30 7.44
C ILE A 214 -9.28 13.75 8.77
N CYS A 215 -10.57 14.09 8.78
CA CYS A 215 -11.28 14.38 10.02
C CYS A 215 -12.72 13.87 9.99
N SER A 216 -13.33 13.80 11.16
CA SER A 216 -14.75 13.48 11.31
C SER A 216 -15.62 14.65 10.88
N VAL A 217 -16.78 14.35 10.31
CA VAL A 217 -17.76 15.37 9.91
C VAL A 217 -19.14 15.08 10.46
N GLU A 218 -19.90 16.13 10.69
CA GLU A 218 -21.28 16.07 11.17
C GLU A 218 -22.21 16.78 10.18
N LEU A 219 -23.42 16.26 10.03
CA LEU A 219 -24.45 16.89 9.23
C LEU A 219 -24.92 18.18 9.91
N VAL A 220 -24.86 19.29 9.22
CA VAL A 220 -25.41 20.57 9.71
C VAL A 220 -26.93 20.54 9.55
N LYS A 221 -27.64 20.36 10.67
CA LYS A 221 -29.12 20.25 10.69
C LYS A 221 -29.84 21.58 10.62
N ASP A 222 -29.26 22.67 11.15
CA ASP A 222 -29.89 23.98 11.25
C ASP A 222 -28.83 25.08 11.04
N LEU A 223 -28.71 25.57 9.83
CA LEU A 223 -28.26 26.94 9.62
C LEU A 223 -29.53 27.76 9.37
N GLU A 224 -29.82 28.76 10.26
CA GLU A 224 -30.81 29.75 9.94
C GLU A 224 -30.57 30.29 8.53
N PRO A 225 -31.64 30.58 7.76
CA PRO A 225 -31.52 31.03 6.39
C PRO A 225 -30.80 32.38 6.36
N THR A 226 -29.49 32.36 6.20
CA THR A 226 -28.76 33.55 5.74
C THR A 226 -29.29 33.90 4.36
N GLU A 227 -29.63 35.16 4.14
CA GLU A 227 -30.43 35.83 3.08
C GLU A 227 -30.01 35.56 1.61
N THR A 228 -29.39 34.45 1.27
CA THR A 228 -29.18 34.05 -0.11
C THR A 228 -30.11 32.89 -0.42
N PRO A 229 -31.07 33.05 -1.37
CA PRO A 229 -31.99 31.98 -1.76
C PRO A 229 -31.19 30.88 -2.42
N MET A 230 -30.97 29.74 -1.74
CA MET A 230 -30.47 28.53 -2.37
C MET A 230 -31.49 28.08 -3.39
N LYS A 231 -31.19 28.31 -4.68
CA LYS A 231 -32.02 27.90 -5.82
C LYS A 231 -31.99 26.39 -6.08
N ASP A 232 -31.14 25.63 -5.40
CA ASP A 232 -30.99 24.20 -5.69
C ASP A 232 -31.14 23.35 -4.41
N LYS A 233 -32.23 22.58 -4.31
CA LYS A 233 -32.56 21.67 -3.20
C LYS A 233 -31.73 20.37 -3.21
N SER A 234 -30.70 20.26 -4.06
CA SER A 234 -29.92 19.04 -4.28
C SER A 234 -28.69 18.89 -3.38
N PHE A 235 -28.39 19.88 -2.53
CA PHE A 235 -27.17 19.94 -1.70
C PHE A 235 -27.47 19.98 -0.21
N GLY A 236 -26.44 19.66 0.59
CA GLY A 236 -26.42 19.78 2.03
C GLY A 236 -25.03 20.17 2.52
N LYS A 237 -24.87 20.28 3.83
CA LYS A 237 -23.64 20.78 4.45
C LYS A 237 -23.10 19.78 5.47
N LEU A 238 -21.79 19.54 5.42
CA LEU A 238 -21.04 18.79 6.41
C LEU A 238 -20.11 19.73 7.17
N TRP A 239 -20.11 19.65 8.47
CA TRP A 239 -19.23 20.42 9.36
C TRP A 239 -18.05 19.59 9.82
N ALA A 240 -16.83 20.06 9.51
CA ALA A 240 -15.57 19.53 9.98
C ALA A 240 -15.07 20.40 11.15
N ALA A 241 -15.44 20.04 12.38
CA ALA A 241 -15.15 20.82 13.58
C ALA A 241 -13.65 21.01 13.80
N GLU A 242 -12.86 19.95 13.63
CA GLU A 242 -11.40 19.97 13.79
C GLU A 242 -10.70 20.98 12.87
N TRP A 243 -11.28 21.27 11.71
CA TRP A 243 -10.71 22.20 10.72
C TRP A 243 -11.41 23.56 10.67
N GLY A 244 -12.58 23.68 11.32
CA GLY A 244 -13.41 24.89 11.27
C GLY A 244 -13.94 25.17 9.88
N VAL A 245 -14.29 24.10 9.10
CA VAL A 245 -14.68 24.16 7.68
C VAL A 245 -16.05 23.54 7.46
N VAL A 246 -16.88 24.18 6.65
CA VAL A 246 -18.15 23.64 6.15
C VAL A 246 -17.95 23.22 4.70
N PHE A 247 -18.28 21.97 4.39
CA PHE A 247 -18.28 21.42 3.05
C PHE A 247 -19.69 21.46 2.47
N ASP A 248 -19.85 22.10 1.32
CA ASP A 248 -21.07 21.99 0.51
C ASP A 248 -20.96 20.74 -0.35
N VAL A 249 -21.84 19.76 -0.12
CA VAL A 249 -21.79 18.45 -0.76
C VAL A 249 -23.14 18.04 -1.31
N SER A 250 -23.13 17.13 -2.28
CA SER A 250 -24.35 16.50 -2.83
C SER A 250 -25.12 15.74 -1.75
N LYS A 251 -26.41 15.52 -1.96
CA LYS A 251 -27.26 14.76 -1.00
C LYS A 251 -26.76 13.35 -0.76
N GLU A 252 -26.20 12.73 -1.77
CA GLU A 252 -25.64 11.37 -1.70
C GLU A 252 -24.44 11.31 -0.74
N ALA A 253 -23.71 12.41 -0.63
CA ALA A 253 -22.54 12.54 0.23
C ALA A 253 -22.88 12.86 1.70
N LEU A 254 -24.14 13.16 2.04
CA LEU A 254 -24.54 13.52 3.41
C LEU A 254 -24.48 12.34 4.41
N THR A 255 -24.33 11.13 3.94
CA THR A 255 -24.12 9.94 4.79
C THR A 255 -22.69 9.84 5.33
N ALA A 256 -21.75 10.59 4.73
CA ALA A 256 -20.35 10.57 5.13
C ALA A 256 -20.17 10.95 6.61
N ARG A 257 -19.31 10.23 7.30
CA ARG A 257 -18.92 10.46 8.69
C ARG A 257 -17.50 10.97 8.81
N THR A 258 -16.74 10.83 7.73
CA THR A 258 -15.34 11.24 7.66
C THR A 258 -15.09 11.87 6.30
N VAL A 259 -14.35 12.99 6.28
CA VAL A 259 -13.87 13.63 5.07
C VAL A 259 -12.35 13.54 5.01
N GLY A 260 -11.83 13.25 3.82
CA GLY A 260 -10.40 13.28 3.54
C GLY A 260 -10.09 14.22 2.38
N ILE A 261 -8.94 14.90 2.45
CA ILE A 261 -8.43 15.75 1.36
C ILE A 261 -6.98 15.35 1.07
N ARG A 262 -6.68 14.95 -0.14
CA ARG A 262 -5.30 14.73 -0.54
C ARG A 262 -4.57 16.06 -0.63
N ALA A 263 -3.40 16.15 -0.01
CA ALA A 263 -2.64 17.41 0.12
C ALA A 263 -2.35 18.11 -1.24
N HIS A 264 -2.22 17.34 -2.32
CA HIS A 264 -1.95 17.87 -3.67
C HIS A 264 -3.22 18.26 -4.45
N TYR A 265 -4.42 18.03 -3.91
CA TYR A 265 -5.68 18.48 -4.51
C TYR A 265 -6.09 19.88 -4.04
N LEU A 266 -5.42 20.42 -3.02
CA LEU A 266 -5.65 21.79 -2.60
C LEU A 266 -5.09 22.78 -3.62
N MET A 267 -5.93 23.72 -4.06
CA MET A 267 -5.65 24.66 -5.14
C MET A 267 -5.50 26.09 -4.61
N GLN A 268 -4.57 26.85 -5.21
CA GLN A 268 -4.37 28.28 -4.93
C GLN A 268 -5.42 29.18 -5.57
N LYS A 269 -5.96 28.76 -6.70
CA LYS A 269 -6.92 29.54 -7.51
C LYS A 269 -8.28 28.87 -7.43
N LYS A 270 -9.32 29.68 -7.25
CA LYS A 270 -10.69 29.18 -7.25
C LYS A 270 -11.03 28.58 -8.61
N PRO A 271 -11.44 27.30 -8.68
CA PRO A 271 -11.94 26.70 -9.90
C PRO A 271 -13.14 27.47 -10.46
N LYS A 272 -13.35 27.39 -11.76
CA LYS A 272 -14.48 28.06 -12.42
C LYS A 272 -15.79 27.28 -12.32
N GLU A 273 -15.69 25.96 -12.13
CA GLU A 273 -16.82 25.03 -12.15
C GLU A 273 -16.75 24.05 -10.96
N GLY A 274 -17.90 23.50 -10.58
CA GLY A 274 -18.04 22.53 -9.50
C GLY A 274 -18.38 23.16 -8.15
N HIS A 275 -18.70 22.28 -7.17
CA HIS A 275 -18.88 22.69 -5.78
C HIS A 275 -17.52 22.85 -5.14
N ILE A 276 -17.26 24.02 -4.63
CA ILE A 276 -15.92 24.43 -4.17
C ILE A 276 -16.02 24.81 -2.69
N THR A 277 -15.21 24.16 -1.89
CA THR A 277 -15.02 24.53 -0.49
C THR A 277 -13.79 25.40 -0.35
N GLU A 278 -13.91 26.47 0.43
CA GLU A 278 -12.84 27.40 0.77
C GLU A 278 -12.25 27.03 2.13
N LEU A 279 -10.92 26.91 2.17
CA LEU A 279 -10.16 26.67 3.41
C LEU A 279 -9.33 27.89 3.73
N THR A 280 -9.62 28.52 4.86
CA THR A 280 -8.91 29.70 5.34
C THR A 280 -7.54 29.32 5.87
N VAL A 281 -6.50 30.07 5.47
CA VAL A 281 -5.13 29.93 5.96
C VAL A 281 -4.82 31.09 6.91
N GLY A 282 -4.84 30.81 8.23
CA GLY A 282 -4.45 31.78 9.23
C GLY A 282 -2.99 31.63 9.63
N GLU A 283 -2.62 30.46 10.13
CA GLU A 283 -1.25 30.12 10.49
C GLU A 283 -0.69 29.06 9.52
N TYR A 284 0.61 29.13 9.25
CA TYR A 284 1.25 28.15 8.38
C TYR A 284 2.71 27.89 8.75
N ARG A 285 3.21 26.74 8.29
CA ARG A 285 4.63 26.32 8.35
C ARG A 285 5.02 25.76 6.99
N ILE A 286 6.18 26.16 6.48
CA ILE A 286 6.70 25.70 5.19
C ILE A 286 7.84 24.74 5.44
N LEU A 287 7.78 23.56 4.85
CA LEU A 287 8.87 22.58 4.79
C LEU A 287 9.27 22.39 3.33
N GLU A 288 10.55 22.51 3.08
CA GLU A 288 11.13 22.30 1.75
C GLU A 288 11.53 20.86 1.53
N ASP A 289 10.97 20.24 0.49
CA ASP A 289 11.44 18.97 -0.06
C ASP A 289 12.20 19.22 -1.38
N PRO A 290 12.96 18.25 -1.93
CA PRO A 290 13.77 18.46 -3.13
C PRO A 290 13.00 19.02 -4.34
N PHE A 291 11.76 18.60 -4.55
CA PHE A 291 10.95 18.95 -5.73
C PHE A 291 9.61 19.63 -5.39
N GLU A 292 9.22 19.65 -4.12
CA GLU A 292 7.91 20.08 -3.67
C GLU A 292 8.04 20.92 -2.40
N TRP A 293 7.00 21.71 -2.12
CA TRP A 293 6.78 22.37 -0.86
C TRP A 293 5.68 21.64 -0.10
N ASN A 294 5.94 21.30 1.15
CA ASN A 294 4.95 20.81 2.09
C ASN A 294 4.58 21.93 3.04
N ILE A 295 3.37 22.46 2.93
CA ILE A 295 2.86 23.54 3.75
C ILE A 295 1.83 22.95 4.72
N SER A 296 2.12 23.03 6.01
CA SER A 296 1.13 22.78 7.04
C SER A 296 0.43 24.11 7.35
N PHE A 297 -0.89 24.12 7.38
CA PHE A 297 -1.67 25.31 7.68
C PHE A 297 -2.88 24.98 8.56
N ARG A 298 -3.39 25.97 9.27
CA ARG A 298 -4.64 25.92 10.03
C ARG A 298 -5.33 27.26 10.00
N LYS A 299 -6.64 27.28 10.26
CA LYS A 299 -7.44 28.50 10.28
C LYS A 299 -7.07 29.39 11.45
N ASP A 300 -7.01 28.83 12.65
CA ASP A 300 -6.66 29.48 13.89
C ASP A 300 -6.09 28.46 14.91
N GLU A 301 -5.75 28.91 16.12
CA GLU A 301 -5.15 28.06 17.16
C GLU A 301 -6.04 26.90 17.67
N ASN A 302 -7.36 27.02 17.49
CA ASN A 302 -8.32 25.98 17.89
C ASN A 302 -8.52 24.91 16.81
N CYS A 303 -7.96 25.10 15.60
CA CYS A 303 -8.10 24.18 14.48
C CYS A 303 -6.87 23.30 14.32
N GLU A 304 -7.10 22.06 13.84
CA GLU A 304 -6.03 21.14 13.52
C GLU A 304 -5.32 21.49 12.21
N TRP A 305 -4.07 21.02 12.09
CA TRP A 305 -3.22 21.28 10.96
C TRP A 305 -3.63 20.47 9.73
N LEU A 306 -3.82 21.16 8.61
CA LEU A 306 -3.98 20.59 7.29
C LEU A 306 -2.64 20.64 6.52
N GLN A 307 -2.46 19.72 5.61
CA GLN A 307 -1.28 19.61 4.73
C GLN A 307 -1.65 20.07 3.32
N TRP A 308 -0.88 20.97 2.76
CA TRP A 308 -0.92 21.33 1.35
C TRP A 308 0.41 21.00 0.72
N LYS A 309 0.37 20.31 -0.43
CA LYS A 309 1.56 19.88 -1.15
C LYS A 309 1.54 20.45 -2.56
N ILE A 310 2.60 21.14 -2.95
CA ILE A 310 2.70 21.81 -4.25
C ILE A 310 4.10 21.69 -4.83
N SER A 311 4.18 21.54 -6.17
CA SER A 311 5.45 21.52 -6.88
C SER A 311 6.19 22.86 -6.79
N LYS A 312 7.51 22.83 -6.77
CA LYS A 312 8.36 24.03 -6.83
C LYS A 312 8.20 24.80 -8.14
N SER A 313 7.74 24.14 -9.22
CA SER A 313 7.41 24.82 -10.48
C SER A 313 6.14 25.66 -10.40
N ASP A 314 5.20 25.29 -9.52
CA ASP A 314 3.86 25.87 -9.49
C ASP A 314 3.69 26.93 -8.43
N TRP A 315 4.59 26.99 -7.45
CA TRP A 315 4.57 27.98 -6.38
C TRP A 315 5.97 28.22 -5.80
N ASN A 316 6.19 29.48 -5.36
CA ASN A 316 7.41 29.90 -4.68
C ASN A 316 7.05 30.65 -3.39
N PRO A 317 7.75 30.41 -2.25
CA PRO A 317 7.52 31.09 -0.96
C PRO A 317 7.56 32.63 -1.03
N SER A 318 8.32 33.20 -1.95
CA SER A 318 8.36 34.66 -2.15
C SER A 318 7.03 35.27 -2.60
N ALA A 319 6.11 34.46 -3.14
CA ALA A 319 4.77 34.89 -3.49
C ALA A 319 3.82 34.98 -2.28
N GLY A 320 4.28 34.50 -1.11
CA GLY A 320 3.46 34.36 0.09
C GLY A 320 2.48 33.19 0.03
N VAL A 321 2.07 32.68 1.18
CA VAL A 321 1.04 31.62 1.25
C VAL A 321 -0.33 32.25 1.00
N PRO A 322 -1.16 31.70 0.11
CA PRO A 322 -2.52 32.21 -0.12
C PRO A 322 -3.34 32.23 1.17
N LYS A 323 -4.15 33.27 1.36
CA LYS A 323 -5.06 33.37 2.53
C LYS A 323 -6.20 32.35 2.49
N VAL A 324 -6.49 31.81 1.29
CA VAL A 324 -7.55 30.82 1.05
C VAL A 324 -7.03 29.80 0.07
N LEU A 325 -7.25 28.53 0.38
CA LEU A 325 -7.08 27.40 -0.53
C LEU A 325 -8.45 26.83 -0.89
N TYR A 326 -8.53 26.15 -2.01
CA TYR A 326 -9.76 25.62 -2.57
C TYR A 326 -9.68 24.13 -2.79
N VAL A 327 -10.81 23.43 -2.59
CA VAL A 327 -10.97 22.03 -2.94
C VAL A 327 -12.33 21.82 -3.58
N ARG A 328 -12.42 20.97 -4.62
CA ARG A 328 -13.69 20.59 -5.25
C ARG A 328 -14.31 19.40 -4.52
N GLU A 329 -15.63 19.30 -4.56
CA GLU A 329 -16.34 18.15 -3.98
C GLU A 329 -15.84 16.82 -4.56
N GLU A 330 -15.59 16.76 -5.87
CA GLU A 330 -15.10 15.56 -6.54
C GLU A 330 -13.69 15.09 -6.09
N ASP A 331 -12.93 15.99 -5.46
CA ASP A 331 -11.59 15.72 -4.90
C ASP A 331 -11.66 15.35 -3.40
N LEU A 332 -12.84 15.36 -2.79
CA LEU A 332 -13.04 14.92 -1.43
C LEU A 332 -13.16 13.38 -1.35
N LEU A 333 -12.53 12.80 -0.35
CA LEU A 333 -12.78 11.43 0.05
C LEU A 333 -13.90 11.45 1.11
N LEU A 334 -15.09 11.04 0.72
CA LEU A 334 -16.28 11.00 1.58
C LEU A 334 -16.51 9.57 2.04
N LEU A 335 -16.28 9.30 3.32
CA LEU A 335 -16.24 7.96 3.88
C LEU A 335 -17.39 7.75 4.86
N ASP A 336 -18.18 6.68 4.64
CA ASP A 336 -19.40 6.38 5.41
C ASP A 336 -19.09 5.64 6.72
N LYS A 337 -17.91 5.01 6.85
CA LYS A 337 -17.52 4.16 7.98
C LYS A 337 -16.13 4.52 8.51
N GLU A 338 -15.97 4.37 9.83
CA GLU A 338 -14.67 4.42 10.51
C GLU A 338 -13.75 3.26 10.12
#